data_2ca20f668dc0421a7725f8cdd4c3ac19
#
_entry.id   2ca20f668dc0421a7725f8cdd4c3ac19
#
_cell.length_a   1.000
_cell.length_b   1.000
_cell.length_c   1.000
_cell.angle_alpha   90.00
_cell.angle_beta   90.00
_cell.angle_gamma   90.00
#
_symmetry.space_group_name_H-M   'P 1'
#
loop_
_entity.id
_entity.type
_entity.pdbx_description
1 polymer ?
#
loop_
_entity_poly.entity_id
_entity_poly.type
_entity_poly.pdbx_seq_one_letter_code
_entity_poly.pdbx_strand_id
1 'polypeptide(L)'
;SVGAEDRLGLAGSSYLERIHGLATGRPPRIDLALEARVQAFLRQAIAADLVASAHDLADGGLAVALAEASIAAGLGVRLELPAGDVRLDRLLFAEGGARILVSVPVDRTDAWRQALDRSGGGGEALPAQLLGEVSAEPELVVSQADRVVLTSPLEPLRVSYEQALPRRLAARG
;
A
#
# COMPACT_ATOMS: atom_id res chain seq x y z
N SER A 1 9.78 -1.33 -9.90
CA SER A 1 9.16 -2.47 -9.23
C SER A 1 9.76 -3.76 -9.77
N VAL A 2 10.49 -4.45 -8.94
CA VAL A 2 11.14 -5.72 -9.32
C VAL A 2 10.06 -6.77 -9.53
N GLY A 3 10.00 -7.34 -10.74
CA GLY A 3 9.15 -8.49 -11.08
C GLY A 3 7.66 -8.22 -10.87
N ALA A 4 7.18 -7.04 -11.24
CA ALA A 4 5.84 -6.54 -10.92
C ALA A 4 4.72 -7.47 -11.39
N GLU A 5 4.85 -8.11 -12.54
CA GLU A 5 3.74 -8.88 -13.12
C GLU A 5 3.40 -10.15 -12.34
N ASP A 6 4.39 -10.87 -11.83
CA ASP A 6 4.15 -12.08 -11.04
C ASP A 6 3.74 -11.81 -9.58
N ARG A 7 3.98 -10.59 -9.09
CA ARG A 7 3.69 -10.19 -7.70
C ARG A 7 2.43 -9.34 -7.56
N LEU A 8 1.94 -8.74 -8.64
CA LEU A 8 0.70 -7.97 -8.69
C LEU A 8 -0.46 -8.84 -9.17
N GLY A 9 -0.67 -9.99 -8.51
CA GLY A 9 -1.76 -10.90 -8.82
C GLY A 9 -3.05 -10.51 -8.13
N LEU A 10 -4.19 -10.61 -8.84
CA LEU A 10 -5.51 -10.46 -8.23
C LEU A 10 -6.09 -11.81 -7.78
N ALA A 11 -5.46 -12.92 -8.16
CA ALA A 11 -5.94 -14.25 -7.86
C ALA A 11 -5.99 -14.52 -6.34
N GLY A 12 -7.14 -14.95 -5.86
CA GLY A 12 -7.41 -15.16 -4.43
C GLY A 12 -7.55 -13.87 -3.62
N SER A 13 -7.58 -12.70 -4.26
CA SER A 13 -7.70 -11.42 -3.56
C SER A 13 -9.11 -11.13 -3.08
N SER A 14 -9.22 -10.35 -2.02
CA SER A 14 -10.46 -9.78 -1.52
C SER A 14 -11.21 -8.98 -2.60
N TYR A 15 -10.48 -8.34 -3.51
CA TYR A 15 -11.07 -7.63 -4.64
C TYR A 15 -11.85 -8.58 -5.57
N LEU A 16 -11.26 -9.68 -6.01
CA LEU A 16 -11.97 -10.65 -6.86
C LEU A 16 -13.17 -11.26 -6.15
N GLU A 17 -13.02 -11.62 -4.88
CA GLU A 17 -14.11 -12.22 -4.10
C GLU A 17 -15.27 -11.24 -3.91
N ARG A 18 -14.97 -10.02 -3.45
CA ARG A 18 -16.00 -9.05 -3.04
C ARG A 18 -16.68 -8.35 -4.21
N ILE A 19 -15.93 -8.04 -5.26
CA ILE A 19 -16.45 -7.26 -6.40
C ILE A 19 -16.97 -8.18 -7.50
N HIS A 20 -16.32 -9.33 -7.72
CA HIS A 20 -16.64 -10.22 -8.83
C HIS A 20 -17.22 -11.57 -8.41
N GLY A 21 -17.27 -11.88 -7.11
CA GLY A 21 -17.75 -13.19 -6.63
C GLY A 21 -16.84 -14.35 -7.01
N LEU A 22 -15.57 -14.09 -7.30
CA LEU A 22 -14.63 -15.06 -7.83
C LEU A 22 -13.54 -15.41 -6.81
N ALA A 23 -13.41 -16.69 -6.49
CA ALA A 23 -12.27 -17.24 -5.75
C ALA A 23 -11.51 -18.18 -6.68
N THR A 24 -10.63 -17.62 -7.52
CA THR A 24 -9.98 -18.37 -8.61
C THR A 24 -8.58 -17.83 -8.90
N GLY A 25 -7.82 -18.59 -9.65
CA GLY A 25 -6.48 -18.25 -10.14
C GLY A 25 -5.37 -18.78 -9.22
N ARG A 26 -4.14 -18.49 -9.62
CA ARG A 26 -2.95 -18.88 -8.85
C ARG A 26 -2.54 -17.71 -7.95
N PRO A 27 -2.41 -17.91 -6.62
CA PRO A 27 -1.96 -16.86 -5.72
C PRO A 27 -0.57 -16.34 -6.11
N PRO A 28 -0.25 -15.09 -5.74
CA PRO A 28 1.06 -14.50 -6.00
C PRO A 28 2.19 -15.35 -5.40
N ARG A 29 3.33 -15.37 -6.07
CA ARG A 29 4.53 -16.05 -5.54
C ARG A 29 5.12 -15.26 -4.38
N ILE A 30 5.44 -15.94 -3.31
CA ILE A 30 6.19 -15.40 -2.19
C ILE A 30 7.71 -15.53 -2.46
N ASP A 31 8.44 -14.44 -2.22
CA ASP A 31 9.90 -14.41 -2.18
C ASP A 31 10.33 -14.22 -0.71
N LEU A 32 10.57 -15.33 -0.04
CA LEU A 32 10.92 -15.32 1.39
C LEU A 32 12.21 -14.57 1.70
N ALA A 33 13.17 -14.54 0.76
CA ALA A 33 14.41 -13.81 0.93
C ALA A 33 14.17 -12.30 0.90
N LEU A 34 13.34 -11.83 -0.04
CA LEU A 34 12.94 -10.43 -0.11
C LEU A 34 12.09 -10.04 1.11
N GLU A 35 11.14 -10.89 1.53
CA GLU A 35 10.35 -10.67 2.75
C GLU A 35 11.24 -10.43 3.97
N ALA A 36 12.19 -11.33 4.20
CA ALA A 36 13.10 -11.22 5.34
C ALA A 36 13.92 -9.91 5.29
N ARG A 37 14.38 -9.51 4.10
CA ARG A 37 15.15 -8.28 3.90
C ARG A 37 14.30 -7.03 4.13
N VAL A 38 13.10 -6.98 3.57
CA VAL A 38 12.17 -5.86 3.73
C VAL A 38 11.82 -5.67 5.20
N GLN A 39 11.45 -6.76 5.89
CA GLN A 39 11.11 -6.71 7.30
C GLN A 39 12.30 -6.30 8.19
N ALA A 40 13.50 -6.80 7.90
CA ALA A 40 14.71 -6.44 8.64
C ALA A 40 15.03 -4.95 8.47
N PHE A 41 14.99 -4.46 7.24
CA PHE A 41 15.20 -3.06 6.91
C PHE A 41 14.17 -2.16 7.61
N LEU A 42 12.89 -2.51 7.52
CA LEU A 42 11.84 -1.69 8.11
C LEU A 42 11.96 -1.59 9.63
N ARG A 43 12.27 -2.70 10.32
CA ARG A 43 12.53 -2.65 11.77
C ARG A 43 13.68 -1.70 12.12
N GLN A 44 14.75 -1.69 11.32
CA GLN A 44 15.87 -0.77 11.51
C GLN A 44 15.46 0.68 11.23
N ALA A 45 14.69 0.92 10.17
CA ALA A 45 14.20 2.25 9.82
C ALA A 45 13.27 2.84 10.90
N ILE A 46 12.37 2.01 11.45
CA ILE A 46 11.52 2.39 12.58
C ILE A 46 12.36 2.71 13.83
N ALA A 47 13.29 1.83 14.17
CA ALA A 47 14.17 2.04 15.33
C ALA A 47 15.07 3.29 15.21
N ALA A 48 15.37 3.71 13.98
CA ALA A 48 16.14 4.92 13.67
C ALA A 48 15.26 6.18 13.47
N ASP A 49 13.96 6.10 13.73
CA ASP A 49 12.99 7.21 13.56
C ASP A 49 12.99 7.80 12.14
N LEU A 50 13.14 6.93 11.13
CA LEU A 50 13.16 7.34 9.72
C LEU A 50 11.78 7.36 9.08
N VAL A 51 10.76 6.75 9.71
CA VAL A 51 9.41 6.64 9.17
C VAL A 51 8.37 7.15 10.17
N ALA A 52 7.37 7.86 9.71
CA ALA A 52 6.24 8.30 10.51
C ALA A 52 5.15 7.23 10.62
N SER A 53 4.97 6.42 9.58
CA SER A 53 4.05 5.29 9.58
C SER A 53 4.52 4.18 8.65
N ALA A 54 4.08 2.96 8.94
CA ALA A 54 4.29 1.80 8.08
C ALA A 54 3.04 0.93 8.11
N HIS A 55 2.60 0.46 6.94
CA HIS A 55 1.42 -0.37 6.76
C HIS A 55 1.72 -1.43 5.70
N ASP A 56 1.42 -2.69 5.98
CA ASP A 56 1.54 -3.77 4.99
C ASP A 56 0.42 -3.69 3.94
N LEU A 57 0.70 -4.16 2.75
CA LEU A 57 -0.29 -4.29 1.69
C LEU A 57 -0.88 -5.71 1.75
N ALA A 58 -1.80 -5.92 2.68
CA ALA A 58 -2.53 -7.17 2.86
C ALA A 58 -3.84 -7.17 2.06
N ASP A 59 -4.96 -7.55 2.67
CA ASP A 59 -6.28 -7.63 2.05
C ASP A 59 -6.69 -6.30 1.41
N GLY A 60 -7.08 -6.35 0.14
CA GLY A 60 -7.47 -5.17 -0.63
C GLY A 60 -6.32 -4.32 -1.18
N GLY A 61 -5.07 -4.73 -0.96
CA GLY A 61 -3.87 -4.16 -1.58
C GLY A 61 -3.61 -2.69 -1.23
N LEU A 62 -3.05 -1.94 -2.19
CA LEU A 62 -2.63 -0.56 -1.98
C LEU A 62 -3.80 0.37 -1.64
N ALA A 63 -4.95 0.19 -2.30
CA ALA A 63 -6.09 1.09 -2.11
C ALA A 63 -6.63 1.02 -0.68
N VAL A 64 -6.75 -0.18 -0.12
CA VAL A 64 -7.23 -0.38 1.26
C VAL A 64 -6.18 0.07 2.26
N ALA A 65 -4.90 -0.28 2.08
CA ALA A 65 -3.82 0.17 2.96
C ALA A 65 -3.72 1.71 3.04
N LEU A 66 -3.90 2.41 1.90
CA LEU A 66 -3.97 3.87 1.87
C LEU A 66 -5.16 4.42 2.65
N ALA A 67 -6.35 3.83 2.44
CA ALA A 67 -7.55 4.24 3.15
C ALA A 67 -7.40 4.07 4.66
N GLU A 68 -6.92 2.90 5.11
CA GLU A 68 -6.71 2.60 6.53
C GLU A 68 -5.68 3.51 7.18
N ALA A 69 -4.52 3.73 6.53
CA ALA A 69 -3.50 4.64 7.01
C ALA A 69 -4.02 6.09 7.11
N SER A 70 -4.80 6.53 6.10
CA SER A 70 -5.39 7.87 6.07
C SER A 70 -6.47 8.05 7.14
N ILE A 71 -7.34 7.04 7.34
CA ILE A 71 -8.36 7.04 8.40
C ILE A 71 -7.70 7.16 9.78
N ALA A 72 -6.67 6.35 10.03
CA ALA A 72 -5.95 6.36 11.30
C ALA A 72 -5.27 7.70 11.60
N ALA A 73 -4.73 8.36 10.57
CA ALA A 73 -4.05 9.64 10.71
C ALA A 73 -4.99 10.86 10.64
N GLY A 74 -6.17 10.72 10.05
CA GLY A 74 -7.05 11.85 9.72
C GLY A 74 -6.48 12.74 8.59
N LEU A 75 -5.56 12.21 7.79
CA LEU A 75 -4.86 12.93 6.73
C LEU A 75 -5.15 12.30 5.37
N GLY A 76 -5.19 13.14 4.34
CA GLY A 76 -5.32 12.64 2.97
C GLY A 76 -4.00 12.28 2.33
N VAL A 77 -4.06 11.84 1.07
CA VAL A 77 -2.88 11.52 0.28
C VAL A 77 -3.11 11.82 -1.20
N ARG A 78 -2.06 12.28 -1.86
CA ARG A 78 -1.99 12.48 -3.31
C ARG A 78 -0.94 11.55 -3.88
N LEU A 79 -1.37 10.63 -4.73
CA LEU A 79 -0.51 9.61 -5.32
C LEU A 79 -0.49 9.70 -6.83
N GLU A 80 0.68 9.41 -7.39
CA GLU A 80 0.86 9.14 -8.81
C GLU A 80 1.30 7.68 -8.98
N LEU A 81 0.44 6.88 -9.60
CA LEU A 81 0.75 5.49 -9.93
C LEU A 81 1.72 5.43 -11.12
N PRO A 82 2.56 4.38 -11.18
CA PRO A 82 3.48 4.22 -12.30
C PRO A 82 2.70 4.16 -13.62
N ALA A 83 3.19 4.90 -14.60
CA ALA A 83 2.72 4.76 -15.98
C ALA A 83 3.16 3.40 -16.54
N GLY A 84 2.37 2.83 -17.44
CA GLY A 84 2.67 1.55 -18.10
C GLY A 84 1.42 0.73 -18.37
N ASP A 85 1.64 -0.50 -18.87
CA ASP A 85 0.56 -1.40 -19.32
C ASP A 85 -0.09 -2.21 -18.19
N VAL A 86 0.36 -2.01 -16.94
CA VAL A 86 -0.26 -2.71 -15.80
C VAL A 86 -1.65 -2.13 -15.54
N ARG A 87 -2.65 -3.00 -15.55
CA ARG A 87 -4.05 -2.63 -15.31
C ARG A 87 -4.19 -1.93 -13.94
N LEU A 88 -5.04 -0.91 -13.89
CA LEU A 88 -5.28 -0.09 -12.69
C LEU A 88 -5.74 -0.92 -11.49
N ASP A 89 -6.63 -1.89 -11.70
CA ASP A 89 -7.11 -2.78 -10.65
C ASP A 89 -5.99 -3.64 -10.04
N ARG A 90 -5.00 -4.05 -10.83
CA ARG A 90 -3.82 -4.76 -10.32
C ARG A 90 -2.90 -3.85 -9.51
N LEU A 91 -2.73 -2.61 -9.92
CA LEU A 91 -1.93 -1.64 -9.16
C LEU A 91 -2.56 -1.33 -7.79
N LEU A 92 -3.89 -1.18 -7.77
CA LEU A 92 -4.64 -0.78 -6.58
C LEU A 92 -4.98 -1.93 -5.64
N PHE A 93 -5.36 -3.10 -6.17
CA PHE A 93 -5.98 -4.17 -5.38
C PHE A 93 -5.20 -5.50 -5.39
N ALA A 94 -4.02 -5.55 -6.02
CA ALA A 94 -3.21 -6.76 -5.91
C ALA A 94 -2.73 -6.97 -4.48
N GLU A 95 -2.89 -8.20 -4.02
CA GLU A 95 -2.40 -8.68 -2.73
C GLU A 95 -1.14 -9.52 -2.97
N GLY A 96 -0.10 -9.27 -2.20
CA GLY A 96 1.17 -10.00 -2.36
C GLY A 96 2.19 -9.61 -1.32
N GLY A 97 3.10 -10.50 -1.01
CA GLY A 97 4.11 -10.31 0.01
C GLY A 97 5.17 -9.25 -0.33
N ALA A 98 5.99 -8.92 0.65
CA ALA A 98 7.11 -7.98 0.60
C ALA A 98 6.75 -6.57 0.12
N ARG A 99 5.50 -6.13 0.38
CA ARG A 99 5.03 -4.79 0.03
C ARG A 99 4.55 -4.06 1.27
N ILE A 100 5.18 -2.93 1.55
CA ILE A 100 4.86 -2.11 2.72
C ILE A 100 4.77 -0.65 2.27
N LEU A 101 3.68 0.01 2.63
CA LEU A 101 3.49 1.44 2.47
C LEU A 101 4.13 2.14 3.67
N VAL A 102 4.98 3.12 3.40
CA VAL A 102 5.60 3.93 4.45
C VAL A 102 5.40 5.40 4.18
N SER A 103 5.23 6.19 5.24
CA SER A 103 5.35 7.64 5.16
C SER A 103 6.67 8.06 5.82
N VAL A 104 7.39 8.96 5.15
CA VAL A 104 8.71 9.44 5.58
C VAL A 104 8.60 10.95 5.80
N PRO A 105 8.96 11.47 7.00
CA PRO A 105 9.02 12.91 7.24
C PRO A 105 9.98 13.58 6.27
N VAL A 106 9.64 14.80 5.83
CA VAL A 106 10.43 15.53 4.82
C VAL A 106 11.89 15.71 5.27
N ASP A 107 12.11 16.02 6.54
CA ASP A 107 13.45 16.19 7.15
C ASP A 107 14.22 14.87 7.30
N ARG A 108 13.58 13.72 7.11
CA ARG A 108 14.18 12.38 7.15
C ARG A 108 14.43 11.77 5.78
N THR A 109 14.00 12.43 4.71
CA THR A 109 14.04 11.87 3.35
C THR A 109 15.45 11.46 2.91
N ASP A 110 16.47 12.28 3.18
CA ASP A 110 17.84 11.96 2.77
C ASP A 110 18.42 10.80 3.59
N ALA A 111 18.14 10.76 4.89
CA ALA A 111 18.56 9.65 5.74
C ALA A 111 17.88 8.33 5.33
N TRP A 112 16.60 8.38 4.98
CA TRP A 112 15.85 7.26 4.42
C TRP A 112 16.46 6.74 3.12
N ARG A 113 16.75 7.61 2.15
CA ARG A 113 17.40 7.25 0.88
C ARG A 113 18.75 6.58 1.11
N GLN A 114 19.60 7.17 1.96
CA GLN A 114 20.88 6.59 2.33
C GLN A 114 20.76 5.21 3.00
N ALA A 115 19.72 5.01 3.82
CA ALA A 115 19.46 3.71 4.43
C ALA A 115 19.03 2.68 3.39
N LEU A 116 18.18 3.05 2.43
CA LEU A 116 17.78 2.21 1.29
C LEU A 116 18.99 1.80 0.44
N ASP A 117 19.85 2.74 0.08
CA ASP A 117 21.07 2.45 -0.71
C ASP A 117 21.97 1.45 0.01
N ARG A 118 22.11 1.56 1.33
CA ARG A 118 22.89 0.61 2.14
C ARG A 118 22.22 -0.75 2.33
N SER A 119 20.91 -0.85 2.10
CA SER A 119 20.15 -2.11 2.30
C SER A 119 20.61 -3.26 1.40
N GLY A 120 21.35 -2.94 0.33
CA GLY A 120 21.91 -3.92 -0.59
C GLY A 120 23.04 -4.74 -0.01
N GLY A 121 23.76 -4.26 0.99
CA GLY A 121 24.86 -5.01 1.64
C GLY A 121 25.91 -5.59 0.69
N GLY A 122 26.14 -4.95 -0.47
CA GLY A 122 26.98 -5.47 -1.56
C GLY A 122 26.22 -6.20 -2.67
N GLY A 123 24.90 -6.33 -2.56
CA GLY A 123 23.98 -6.82 -3.58
C GLY A 123 23.03 -5.73 -4.07
N GLU A 124 21.88 -6.13 -4.62
CA GLU A 124 20.83 -5.21 -5.05
C GLU A 124 20.14 -4.56 -3.84
N ALA A 125 19.98 -3.23 -3.88
CA ALA A 125 19.22 -2.50 -2.88
C ALA A 125 17.74 -2.94 -2.86
N LEU A 126 17.06 -2.72 -1.74
CA LEU A 126 15.62 -3.01 -1.67
C LEU A 126 14.86 -2.13 -2.67
N PRO A 127 13.92 -2.73 -3.43
CA PRO A 127 13.08 -1.96 -4.32
C PRO A 127 12.19 -1.01 -3.51
N ALA A 128 12.24 0.28 -3.81
CA ALA A 128 11.38 1.28 -3.24
C ALA A 128 10.92 2.25 -4.32
N GLN A 129 9.70 2.74 -4.20
CA GLN A 129 9.11 3.69 -5.12
C GLN A 129 8.46 4.82 -4.34
N LEU A 130 8.76 6.05 -4.71
CA LEU A 130 7.99 7.21 -4.25
C LEU A 130 6.66 7.21 -5.02
N LEU A 131 5.55 7.18 -4.27
CA LEU A 131 4.21 7.19 -4.84
C LEU A 131 3.54 8.55 -4.77
N GLY A 132 3.95 9.43 -3.86
CA GLY A 132 3.30 10.72 -3.67
C GLY A 132 3.56 11.30 -2.28
N GLU A 133 2.61 12.06 -1.79
CA GLU A 133 2.72 12.82 -0.55
C GLU A 133 1.45 12.72 0.31
N VAL A 134 1.65 12.89 1.61
CA VAL A 134 0.56 13.06 2.59
C VAL A 134 0.05 14.49 2.52
N SER A 135 -1.27 14.66 2.54
CA SER A 135 -1.97 15.94 2.41
C SER A 135 -2.78 16.26 3.68
N ALA A 136 -2.88 17.54 4.00
CA ALA A 136 -3.75 18.01 5.08
C ALA A 136 -5.25 17.94 4.70
N GLU A 137 -5.56 17.99 3.41
CA GLU A 137 -6.92 17.79 2.92
C GLU A 137 -7.34 16.33 3.13
N PRO A 138 -8.47 16.05 3.83
CA PRO A 138 -8.89 14.69 4.17
C PRO A 138 -9.54 13.99 2.95
N GLU A 139 -8.73 13.75 1.94
CA GLU A 139 -9.13 13.17 0.65
C GLU A 139 -8.03 12.27 0.10
N LEU A 140 -8.42 11.14 -0.48
CA LEU A 140 -7.55 10.29 -1.28
C LEU A 140 -7.65 10.71 -2.74
N VAL A 141 -6.53 11.10 -3.34
CA VAL A 141 -6.43 11.40 -4.77
C VAL A 141 -5.37 10.51 -5.37
N VAL A 142 -5.76 9.69 -6.34
CA VAL A 142 -4.85 8.81 -7.06
C VAL A 142 -4.89 9.19 -8.54
N SER A 143 -3.72 9.43 -9.10
CA SER A 143 -3.54 9.73 -10.52
C SER A 143 -2.70 8.64 -11.19
N GLN A 144 -2.83 8.53 -12.50
CA GLN A 144 -1.97 7.73 -13.37
C GLN A 144 -1.82 8.45 -14.71
N ALA A 145 -0.59 8.65 -15.16
CA ALA A 145 -0.28 9.39 -16.37
C ALA A 145 -0.95 10.78 -16.39
N ASP A 146 -0.76 11.54 -15.32
CA ASP A 146 -1.32 12.89 -15.10
C ASP A 146 -2.86 12.97 -15.14
N ARG A 147 -3.55 11.84 -15.03
CA ARG A 147 -5.02 11.79 -14.97
C ARG A 147 -5.47 11.26 -13.63
N VAL A 148 -6.38 11.96 -12.98
CA VAL A 148 -7.03 11.46 -11.76
C VAL A 148 -7.87 10.23 -12.12
N VAL A 149 -7.58 9.11 -11.48
CA VAL A 149 -8.26 7.81 -11.67
C VAL A 149 -9.12 7.42 -10.49
N LEU A 150 -8.86 8.01 -9.32
CA LEU A 150 -9.67 7.83 -8.13
C LEU A 150 -9.60 9.09 -7.27
N THR A 151 -10.76 9.53 -6.81
CA THR A 151 -10.89 10.56 -5.77
C THR A 151 -11.92 10.07 -4.76
N SER A 152 -11.60 10.16 -3.48
CA SER A 152 -12.52 9.78 -2.42
C SER A 152 -12.30 10.65 -1.18
N PRO A 153 -13.32 11.37 -0.70
CA PRO A 153 -13.27 11.98 0.62
C PRO A 153 -13.04 10.91 1.70
N LEU A 154 -12.31 11.27 2.75
CA LEU A 154 -11.94 10.34 3.80
C LEU A 154 -13.15 9.94 4.68
N GLU A 155 -14.10 10.84 4.88
CA GLU A 155 -15.23 10.61 5.79
C GLU A 155 -16.12 9.40 5.38
N PRO A 156 -16.56 9.23 4.12
CA PRO A 156 -17.29 8.03 3.72
C PRO A 156 -16.51 6.73 3.92
N LEU A 157 -15.19 6.75 3.70
CA LEU A 157 -14.32 5.59 3.94
C LEU A 157 -14.25 5.27 5.42
N ARG A 158 -14.06 6.27 6.27
CA ARG A 158 -14.05 6.13 7.73
C ARG A 158 -15.36 5.55 8.25
N VAL A 159 -16.49 6.10 7.83
CA VAL A 159 -17.81 5.57 8.21
C VAL A 159 -18.00 4.12 7.78
N SER A 160 -17.56 3.77 6.56
CA SER A 160 -17.63 2.40 6.07
C SER A 160 -16.78 1.45 6.92
N TYR A 161 -15.56 1.84 7.25
CA TYR A 161 -14.61 1.08 8.05
C TYR A 161 -15.10 0.89 9.50
N GLU A 162 -15.38 2.00 10.20
CA GLU A 162 -15.75 1.98 11.62
C GLU A 162 -17.12 1.34 11.88
N GLN A 163 -18.07 1.49 10.94
CA GLN A 163 -19.44 0.97 11.10
C GLN A 163 -19.63 -0.46 10.56
N ALA A 164 -18.62 -1.06 9.95
CA ALA A 164 -18.76 -2.40 9.38
C ALA A 164 -19.17 -3.45 10.41
N LEU A 165 -18.49 -3.52 11.54
CA LEU A 165 -18.79 -4.47 12.62
C LEU A 165 -20.07 -4.11 13.39
N PRO A 166 -20.28 -2.86 13.86
CA PRO A 166 -21.52 -2.45 14.51
C PRO A 166 -22.78 -2.76 13.70
N ARG A 167 -22.77 -2.47 12.40
CA ARG A 167 -23.92 -2.78 11.51
C ARG A 167 -24.18 -4.27 11.38
N ARG A 168 -23.15 -5.11 11.30
CA ARG A 168 -23.31 -6.56 11.23
C ARG A 168 -23.84 -7.15 12.52
N LEU A 169 -23.43 -6.61 13.67
CA LEU A 169 -23.94 -7.06 14.98
C LEU A 169 -25.40 -6.66 15.15
N ALA A 170 -25.79 -5.44 14.81
CA ALA A 170 -27.17 -4.98 14.88
C ALA A 170 -28.12 -5.74 13.94
N ALA A 171 -27.65 -6.22 12.79
CA ALA A 171 -28.46 -6.99 11.85
C ALA A 171 -28.71 -8.46 12.27
N ARG A 172 -28.07 -8.94 13.36
CA ARG A 172 -28.22 -10.31 13.87
C ARG A 172 -29.07 -10.39 15.12
N GLY A 173 -29.52 -9.27 15.67
CA GLY A 173 -30.46 -9.17 16.81
C GLY A 173 -31.86 -8.88 16.31
#